data_460c5fca26abcbfff5b85e50f86d35ce
#
_entry.id   460c5fca26abcbfff5b85e50f86d35ce
#
_cell.length_a   1.000
_cell.length_b   1.000
_cell.length_c   1.000
_cell.angle_alpha   90.00
_cell.angle_beta   90.00
_cell.angle_gamma   90.00
#
_symmetry.space_group_name_H-M   'P 1'
#
loop_
_entity.id
_entity.type
_entity.pdbx_description
1 polymer ?
#
loop_
_entity_poly.entity_id
_entity_poly.type
_entity_poly.pdbx_seq_one_letter_code
_entity_poly.pdbx_strand_id
1 'polypeptide(L)'
;MKVILIKNAVETLGYFSEQLAETFQEMGHDTYFVDYDDLVNTVDGISRFAVPEKTVLCTFNFIGLSGEEVFIEENGRYIWENQGIACINILVDHPLYYHSKLAKPPVPEMRVFCIDREHVVYMKRFYPALPVEFLPLAGNCILERKVPSPIEGCHGQKQKHKNIPYQKRKYDIVFTGNYTPVEHLYREIDRQGAEYRTFYYEILEDMKAHPAVSIDRMLEAHIRKELGAVPDEELRAAIAGMVFIDICMRSYFRGEIIKCLAEHKIPVHVFGANWEKLDCSSHEYIIKNGREVNLGTNEGVYIAKVDEDGYQQ
;
A
#
# COMPACT_ATOMS: atom_id res chain seq x y z
N MET A 1 -9.24 26.07 -0.46
CA MET A 1 -8.47 25.38 0.58
C MET A 1 -7.04 25.16 0.09
N LYS A 2 -6.10 24.94 1.01
CA LYS A 2 -4.72 24.57 0.70
C LYS A 2 -4.50 23.12 1.09
N VAL A 3 -3.86 22.34 0.24
CA VAL A 3 -3.65 20.91 0.45
C VAL A 3 -2.17 20.61 0.38
N ILE A 4 -1.62 20.04 1.45
CA ILE A 4 -0.27 19.52 1.48
C ILE A 4 -0.33 18.03 1.19
N LEU A 5 0.52 17.56 0.29
CA LEU A 5 0.66 16.16 -0.09
C LEU A 5 2.12 15.74 0.07
N ILE A 6 2.36 14.44 0.17
CA ILE A 6 3.71 13.88 0.32
C ILE A 6 4.04 13.05 -0.91
N LYS A 7 5.25 13.20 -1.43
CA LYS A 7 5.77 12.42 -2.56
C LYS A 7 7.16 11.86 -2.27
N ASN A 8 7.60 10.90 -3.07
CA ASN A 8 8.91 10.24 -3.02
C ASN A 8 9.26 9.49 -1.73
N ALA A 9 8.31 9.35 -0.77
CA ALA A 9 8.49 8.48 0.39
C ALA A 9 8.24 7.01 0.03
N VAL A 10 7.18 6.76 -0.77
CA VAL A 10 6.84 5.45 -1.36
C VAL A 10 6.35 5.73 -2.78
N GLU A 11 6.97 5.11 -3.77
CA GLU A 11 6.74 5.39 -5.19
C GLU A 11 5.26 5.39 -5.59
N THR A 12 4.53 4.29 -5.31
CA THR A 12 3.10 4.17 -5.66
C THR A 12 2.24 5.22 -4.96
N LEU A 13 2.53 5.54 -3.69
CA LEU A 13 1.77 6.51 -2.92
C LEU A 13 2.10 7.94 -3.34
N GLY A 14 3.35 8.19 -3.76
CA GLY A 14 3.76 9.44 -4.39
C GLY A 14 2.98 9.71 -5.66
N TYR A 15 2.85 8.71 -6.53
CA TYR A 15 2.03 8.80 -7.73
C TYR A 15 0.56 9.14 -7.41
N PHE A 16 -0.04 8.49 -6.41
CA PHE A 16 -1.40 8.83 -5.99
C PHE A 16 -1.50 10.26 -5.46
N SER A 17 -0.51 10.72 -4.72
CA SER A 17 -0.43 12.11 -4.27
C SER A 17 -0.42 13.10 -5.43
N GLU A 18 0.34 12.81 -6.49
CA GLU A 18 0.39 13.66 -7.69
C GLU A 18 -0.96 13.70 -8.41
N GLN A 19 -1.64 12.56 -8.55
CA GLN A 19 -2.96 12.52 -9.17
C GLN A 19 -4.03 13.26 -8.34
N LEU A 20 -3.97 13.15 -7.02
CA LEU A 20 -4.82 13.93 -6.12
C LEU A 20 -4.53 15.43 -6.24
N ALA A 21 -3.26 15.83 -6.32
CA ALA A 21 -2.89 17.23 -6.49
C ALA A 21 -3.47 17.83 -7.77
N GLU A 22 -3.38 17.13 -8.91
CA GLU A 22 -3.99 17.57 -10.17
C GLU A 22 -5.51 17.77 -10.00
N THR A 23 -6.18 16.83 -9.34
CA THR A 23 -7.62 16.93 -9.09
C THR A 23 -7.98 18.09 -8.17
N PHE A 24 -7.22 18.29 -7.09
CA PHE A 24 -7.44 19.42 -6.19
C PHE A 24 -7.23 20.78 -6.88
N GLN A 25 -6.22 20.88 -7.74
CA GLN A 25 -5.97 22.10 -8.54
C GLN A 25 -7.11 22.35 -9.54
N GLU A 26 -7.63 21.32 -10.21
CA GLU A 26 -8.82 21.44 -11.06
C GLU A 26 -10.05 21.92 -10.31
N MET A 27 -10.15 21.56 -9.02
CA MET A 27 -11.21 22.03 -8.12
C MET A 27 -10.97 23.45 -7.57
N GLY A 28 -9.86 24.10 -7.93
CA GLY A 28 -9.51 25.46 -7.50
C GLY A 28 -8.86 25.50 -6.11
N HIS A 29 -8.20 24.45 -5.70
CA HIS A 29 -7.44 24.40 -4.45
C HIS A 29 -5.93 24.56 -4.74
N ASP A 30 -5.21 25.25 -3.83
CA ASP A 30 -3.76 25.32 -3.88
C ASP A 30 -3.15 24.02 -3.33
N THR A 31 -2.13 23.50 -3.99
CA THR A 31 -1.42 22.29 -3.54
C THR A 31 0.05 22.57 -3.28
N TYR A 32 0.63 21.86 -2.31
CA TYR A 32 2.04 21.89 -1.97
C TYR A 32 2.57 20.48 -1.73
N PHE A 33 3.74 20.17 -2.26
CA PHE A 33 4.38 18.88 -2.01
C PHE A 33 5.50 18.98 -0.98
N VAL A 34 5.42 18.13 0.02
CA VAL A 34 6.57 17.73 0.81
C VAL A 34 7.25 16.58 0.08
N ASP A 35 8.46 16.83 -0.37
CA ASP A 35 9.24 15.92 -1.21
C ASP A 35 10.31 15.22 -0.38
N TYR A 36 10.26 13.89 -0.28
CA TYR A 36 11.24 13.13 0.49
C TYR A 36 12.64 13.12 -0.14
N ASP A 37 12.76 13.43 -1.42
CA ASP A 37 14.07 13.62 -2.09
C ASP A 37 14.69 14.99 -1.75
N ASP A 38 13.87 15.96 -1.32
CA ASP A 38 14.30 17.31 -0.90
C ASP A 38 13.57 17.75 0.37
N LEU A 39 13.65 16.90 1.39
CA LEU A 39 12.79 16.98 2.57
C LEU A 39 13.02 18.28 3.36
N VAL A 40 14.27 18.67 3.57
CA VAL A 40 14.61 19.86 4.37
C VAL A 40 14.03 21.15 3.74
N ASN A 41 14.26 21.38 2.45
CA ASN A 41 13.78 22.59 1.79
C ASN A 41 12.25 22.61 1.67
N THR A 42 11.62 21.45 1.48
CA THR A 42 10.16 21.37 1.34
C THR A 42 9.45 21.51 2.67
N VAL A 43 10.03 21.00 3.78
CA VAL A 43 9.48 21.22 5.13
C VAL A 43 9.53 22.70 5.52
N ASP A 44 10.66 23.39 5.25
CA ASP A 44 10.76 24.84 5.48
C ASP A 44 9.71 25.65 4.72
N GLY A 45 9.28 25.15 3.56
CA GLY A 45 8.24 25.77 2.76
C GLY A 45 6.83 25.67 3.33
N ILE A 46 6.57 24.71 4.24
CA ILE A 46 5.25 24.50 4.84
C ILE A 46 4.75 25.78 5.54
N SER A 47 5.57 26.40 6.37
CA SER A 47 5.21 27.61 7.11
C SER A 47 4.84 28.81 6.20
N ARG A 48 5.42 28.89 5.01
CA ARG A 48 5.09 29.92 4.01
C ARG A 48 3.80 29.58 3.25
N PHE A 49 3.54 28.30 3.05
CA PHE A 49 2.36 27.84 2.33
C PHE A 49 1.13 27.76 3.22
N ALA A 50 1.26 27.25 4.42
CA ALA A 50 0.13 26.96 5.31
C ALA A 50 -0.60 28.20 5.75
N VAL A 51 -1.92 28.06 5.88
CA VAL A 51 -2.81 29.02 6.55
C VAL A 51 -3.62 28.23 7.54
N PRO A 52 -3.52 28.54 8.86
CA PRO A 52 -4.25 27.81 9.89
C PRO A 52 -5.74 27.66 9.55
N GLU A 53 -6.33 26.51 9.87
CA GLU A 53 -7.75 26.15 9.62
C GLU A 53 -8.19 26.14 8.14
N LYS A 54 -7.31 26.52 7.20
CA LYS A 54 -7.55 26.50 5.75
C LYS A 54 -6.65 25.53 5.00
N THR A 55 -5.71 24.91 5.72
CA THR A 55 -4.76 23.96 5.18
C THR A 55 -5.02 22.58 5.74
N VAL A 56 -4.91 21.55 4.90
CA VAL A 56 -4.97 20.15 5.30
C VAL A 56 -3.74 19.42 4.78
N LEU A 57 -3.20 18.50 5.59
CA LEU A 57 -2.30 17.45 5.13
C LEU A 57 -3.17 16.30 4.63
N CYS A 58 -2.97 15.87 3.38
CA CYS A 58 -3.54 14.65 2.84
C CYS A 58 -2.42 13.66 2.59
N THR A 59 -2.40 12.58 3.37
CA THR A 59 -1.33 11.59 3.32
C THR A 59 -1.87 10.17 3.29
N PHE A 60 -0.98 9.22 3.01
CA PHE A 60 -1.27 7.79 2.97
C PHE A 60 -0.49 7.07 4.06
N ASN A 61 -1.12 6.05 4.69
CA ASN A 61 -0.42 5.12 5.57
C ASN A 61 0.47 5.76 6.63
N PHE A 62 0.04 6.91 7.17
CA PHE A 62 0.77 7.70 8.18
C PHE A 62 2.14 8.25 7.72
N ILE A 63 2.43 8.37 6.44
CA ILE A 63 3.64 9.06 5.96
C ILE A 63 3.58 10.51 6.44
N GLY A 64 4.68 11.02 7.03
CA GLY A 64 4.72 12.32 7.68
C GLY A 64 4.03 12.40 9.05
N LEU A 65 3.56 11.25 9.57
CA LEU A 65 2.91 11.09 10.87
C LEU A 65 3.47 9.86 11.64
N SER A 66 4.64 9.37 11.23
CA SER A 66 5.24 8.13 11.76
C SER A 66 6.37 8.35 12.75
N GLY A 67 6.58 9.57 13.19
CA GLY A 67 7.66 9.93 14.12
C GLY A 67 8.92 10.40 13.39
N GLU A 68 8.79 10.82 12.13
CA GLU A 68 9.89 11.41 11.38
C GLU A 68 10.33 12.72 12.06
N GLU A 69 11.59 12.78 12.51
CA GLU A 69 12.14 13.88 13.31
C GLU A 69 11.99 15.24 12.64
N VAL A 70 12.08 15.28 11.31
CA VAL A 70 11.96 16.51 10.51
C VAL A 70 10.58 17.19 10.63
N PHE A 71 9.55 16.45 11.02
CA PHE A 71 8.19 16.97 11.24
C PHE A 71 7.88 17.24 12.71
N ILE A 72 8.84 16.97 13.62
CA ILE A 72 8.66 17.17 15.06
C ILE A 72 9.46 18.40 15.48
N GLU A 73 8.79 19.38 16.06
CA GLU A 73 9.43 20.58 16.57
C GLU A 73 10.02 20.39 17.98
N GLU A 74 10.81 21.35 18.46
CA GLU A 74 11.50 21.29 19.76
C GLU A 74 10.56 21.01 20.94
N ASN A 75 9.29 21.39 20.84
CA ASN A 75 8.26 21.11 21.86
C ASN A 75 7.73 19.65 21.81
N GLY A 76 8.26 18.80 20.94
CA GLY A 76 7.85 17.40 20.76
C GLY A 76 6.53 17.20 20.01
N ARG A 77 5.96 18.24 19.42
CA ARG A 77 4.73 18.19 18.63
C ARG A 77 5.06 18.20 17.14
N TYR A 78 4.12 17.66 16.35
CA TYR A 78 4.22 17.76 14.91
C TYR A 78 4.00 19.20 14.42
N ILE A 79 4.72 19.58 13.38
CA ILE A 79 4.55 20.86 12.67
C ILE A 79 3.10 21.05 12.20
N TRP A 80 2.40 19.98 11.89
CA TRP A 80 0.99 20.00 11.51
C TRP A 80 0.11 20.55 12.65
N GLU A 81 0.33 20.07 13.86
CA GLU A 81 -0.40 20.55 15.05
C GLU A 81 -0.04 22.01 15.36
N ASN A 82 1.24 22.37 15.38
CA ASN A 82 1.69 23.71 15.72
C ASN A 82 1.24 24.76 14.73
N GLN A 83 1.00 24.38 13.47
CA GLN A 83 0.52 25.28 12.42
C GLN A 83 -1.00 25.20 12.19
N GLY A 84 -1.74 24.46 13.01
CA GLY A 84 -3.21 24.32 12.89
C GLY A 84 -3.64 23.66 11.58
N ILE A 85 -2.87 22.65 11.13
CA ILE A 85 -3.11 21.88 9.90
C ILE A 85 -3.85 20.60 10.29
N ALA A 86 -5.09 20.44 9.83
CA ALA A 86 -5.82 19.20 10.00
C ALA A 86 -5.22 18.07 9.12
N CYS A 87 -5.26 16.83 9.60
CA CYS A 87 -4.66 15.70 8.91
C CYS A 87 -5.73 14.73 8.39
N ILE A 88 -5.65 14.42 7.10
CA ILE A 88 -6.40 13.35 6.44
C ILE A 88 -5.42 12.24 6.13
N ASN A 89 -5.65 11.06 6.70
CA ASN A 89 -4.82 9.88 6.47
C ASN A 89 -5.62 8.79 5.76
N ILE A 90 -5.19 8.41 4.57
CA ILE A 90 -5.82 7.38 3.74
C ILE A 90 -5.07 6.06 3.97
N LEU A 91 -5.73 5.08 4.55
CA LEU A 91 -5.18 3.74 4.74
C LEU A 91 -5.44 2.89 3.49
N VAL A 92 -4.39 2.55 2.79
CA VAL A 92 -4.42 1.64 1.64
C VAL A 92 -4.07 0.19 2.02
N ASP A 93 -3.55 -0.02 3.22
CA ASP A 93 -3.35 -1.32 3.84
C ASP A 93 -4.32 -1.53 5.00
N HIS A 94 -4.38 -2.77 5.52
CA HIS A 94 -5.24 -3.10 6.65
C HIS A 94 -4.86 -2.29 7.91
N PRO A 95 -5.81 -1.75 8.69
CA PRO A 95 -5.53 -0.95 9.88
C PRO A 95 -4.67 -1.64 10.94
N LEU A 96 -4.64 -2.98 10.98
CA LEU A 96 -3.81 -3.75 11.91
C LEU A 96 -2.32 -3.39 11.84
N TYR A 97 -1.84 -2.93 10.66
CA TYR A 97 -0.46 -2.49 10.47
C TYR A 97 -0.10 -1.21 11.26
N TYR A 98 -1.12 -0.44 11.63
CA TYR A 98 -0.96 0.90 12.20
C TYR A 98 -1.47 1.01 13.63
N HIS A 99 -1.57 -0.12 14.35
CA HIS A 99 -2.15 -0.20 15.69
C HIS A 99 -1.63 0.89 16.63
N SER A 100 -0.31 1.06 16.74
CA SER A 100 0.31 2.01 17.67
C SER A 100 -0.13 3.46 17.40
N LYS A 101 -0.27 3.83 16.13
CA LYS A 101 -0.69 5.17 15.68
C LYS A 101 -2.19 5.37 15.79
N LEU A 102 -2.98 4.31 15.57
CA LEU A 102 -4.43 4.34 15.71
C LEU A 102 -4.86 4.32 17.18
N ALA A 103 -4.14 3.59 18.03
CA ALA A 103 -4.39 3.57 19.47
C ALA A 103 -3.99 4.89 20.16
N LYS A 104 -2.96 5.57 19.64
CA LYS A 104 -2.50 6.87 20.08
C LYS A 104 -2.26 7.76 18.86
N PRO A 105 -3.30 8.47 18.39
CA PRO A 105 -3.18 9.32 17.20
C PRO A 105 -2.05 10.33 17.35
N PRO A 106 -1.22 10.50 16.29
CA PRO A 106 -0.05 11.38 16.35
C PRO A 106 -0.41 12.87 16.42
N VAL A 107 -1.60 13.23 15.94
CA VAL A 107 -2.13 14.60 15.98
C VAL A 107 -3.60 14.58 16.41
N PRO A 108 -4.09 15.64 17.13
CA PRO A 108 -5.44 15.65 17.67
C PRO A 108 -6.52 15.75 16.58
N GLU A 109 -6.26 16.50 15.51
CA GLU A 109 -7.21 16.69 14.41
C GLU A 109 -6.89 15.79 13.22
N MET A 110 -7.18 14.51 13.38
CA MET A 110 -6.97 13.50 12.35
C MET A 110 -8.28 12.84 11.92
N ARG A 111 -8.47 12.69 10.61
CA ARG A 111 -9.50 11.87 10.00
C ARG A 111 -8.86 10.71 9.23
N VAL A 112 -9.46 9.55 9.31
CA VAL A 112 -8.97 8.35 8.64
C VAL A 112 -9.95 7.95 7.55
N PHE A 113 -9.43 7.66 6.36
CA PHE A 113 -10.18 7.05 5.29
C PHE A 113 -9.63 5.64 5.03
N CYS A 114 -10.51 4.67 4.88
CA CYS A 114 -10.12 3.31 4.52
C CYS A 114 -10.66 2.98 3.12
N ILE A 115 -9.83 2.33 2.30
CA ILE A 115 -10.20 1.92 0.95
C ILE A 115 -11.07 0.67 0.90
N ASP A 116 -11.22 -0.02 2.02
CA ASP A 116 -12.04 -1.22 2.18
C ASP A 116 -13.13 -0.99 3.24
N ARG A 117 -14.34 -1.52 2.99
CA ARG A 117 -15.48 -1.41 3.91
C ARG A 117 -15.28 -2.22 5.18
N GLU A 118 -14.66 -3.39 5.09
CA GLU A 118 -14.32 -4.22 6.26
C GLU A 118 -13.29 -3.51 7.15
N HIS A 119 -12.33 -2.78 6.55
CA HIS A 119 -11.41 -1.92 7.32
C HIS A 119 -12.14 -0.83 8.09
N VAL A 120 -13.22 -0.26 7.53
CA VAL A 120 -14.05 0.72 8.26
C VAL A 120 -14.77 0.05 9.42
N VAL A 121 -15.28 -1.17 9.24
CA VAL A 121 -15.90 -1.96 10.33
C VAL A 121 -14.90 -2.24 11.44
N TYR A 122 -13.69 -2.69 11.07
CA TYR A 122 -12.59 -2.91 12.01
C TYR A 122 -12.24 -1.65 12.79
N MET A 123 -12.08 -0.52 12.10
CA MET A 123 -11.77 0.78 12.71
C MET A 123 -12.86 1.23 13.69
N LYS A 124 -14.12 1.15 13.32
CA LYS A 124 -15.25 1.54 14.18
C LYS A 124 -15.33 0.71 15.46
N ARG A 125 -14.96 -0.57 15.38
CA ARG A 125 -14.93 -1.46 16.53
C ARG A 125 -13.76 -1.17 17.45
N PHE A 126 -12.54 -1.15 16.90
CA PHE A 126 -11.32 -1.13 17.67
C PHE A 126 -10.77 0.28 17.98
N TYR A 127 -11.19 1.28 17.21
CA TYR A 127 -10.74 2.68 17.37
C TYR A 127 -11.93 3.67 17.28
N PRO A 128 -12.96 3.51 18.13
CA PRO A 128 -14.23 4.26 17.99
C PRO A 128 -14.08 5.77 18.20
N ALA A 129 -12.99 6.23 18.82
CA ALA A 129 -12.71 7.64 19.01
C ALA A 129 -12.20 8.34 17.75
N LEU A 130 -11.74 7.59 16.73
CA LEU A 130 -11.23 8.18 15.50
C LEU A 130 -12.35 8.31 14.46
N PRO A 131 -12.55 9.49 13.87
CA PRO A 131 -13.43 9.64 12.71
C PRO A 131 -12.90 8.82 11.54
N VAL A 132 -13.70 7.86 11.07
CA VAL A 132 -13.34 6.99 9.95
C VAL A 132 -14.46 6.95 8.92
N GLU A 133 -14.06 7.04 7.64
CA GLU A 133 -14.97 6.97 6.51
C GLU A 133 -14.44 6.02 5.42
N PHE A 134 -15.33 5.57 4.56
CA PHE A 134 -14.99 4.75 3.41
C PHE A 134 -14.63 5.63 2.21
N LEU A 135 -13.45 5.42 1.63
CA LEU A 135 -13.00 6.02 0.38
C LEU A 135 -12.69 4.91 -0.62
N PRO A 136 -13.55 4.64 -1.60
CA PRO A 136 -13.29 3.59 -2.57
C PRO A 136 -12.05 3.90 -3.40
N LEU A 137 -11.27 2.87 -3.71
CA LEU A 137 -10.22 2.98 -4.70
C LEU A 137 -10.80 3.44 -6.04
N ALA A 138 -10.13 4.39 -6.64
CA ALA A 138 -10.44 4.89 -7.96
C ALA A 138 -9.25 4.65 -8.90
N GLY A 139 -9.54 4.48 -10.17
CA GLY A 139 -8.54 4.43 -11.22
C GLY A 139 -8.47 5.75 -11.97
N ASN A 140 -7.34 6.01 -12.60
CA ASN A 140 -7.18 7.17 -13.47
C ASN A 140 -7.96 6.97 -14.76
N CYS A 141 -8.64 8.01 -15.19
CA CYS A 141 -9.19 8.07 -16.53
C CYS A 141 -8.07 8.47 -17.49
N ILE A 142 -7.48 7.50 -18.17
CA ILE A 142 -6.47 7.74 -19.23
C ILE A 142 -7.19 8.20 -20.53
N LEU A 143 -8.08 9.18 -20.41
CA LEU A 143 -8.63 9.86 -21.57
C LEU A 143 -7.68 11.00 -21.95
N GLU A 144 -7.51 11.25 -23.25
CA GLU A 144 -6.82 12.44 -23.74
C GLU A 144 -7.55 13.70 -23.24
N ARG A 145 -7.23 14.16 -22.03
CA ARG A 145 -7.62 15.50 -21.61
C ARG A 145 -6.77 16.49 -22.39
N LYS A 146 -7.42 17.35 -23.15
CA LYS A 146 -6.82 18.60 -23.64
C LYS A 146 -6.56 19.45 -22.39
N VAL A 147 -5.36 19.35 -21.82
CA VAL A 147 -4.95 20.19 -20.69
C VAL A 147 -4.69 21.60 -21.25
N PRO A 148 -5.27 22.66 -20.65
CA PRO A 148 -4.86 24.02 -20.93
C PRO A 148 -3.36 24.19 -20.61
N SER A 149 -2.72 25.09 -21.32
CA SER A 149 -1.28 25.40 -21.32
C SER A 149 -0.62 25.35 -19.96
N PRO A 150 0.62 24.82 -19.87
CA PRO A 150 1.32 24.68 -18.61
C PRO A 150 1.70 26.03 -18.04
N ILE A 151 1.59 26.17 -16.74
CA ILE A 151 2.30 27.21 -15.98
C ILE A 151 3.80 26.95 -16.18
N GLU A 152 4.51 27.94 -16.74
CA GLU A 152 5.95 27.88 -16.94
C GLU A 152 6.67 27.64 -15.61
N GLY A 153 7.44 26.57 -15.52
CA GLY A 153 8.31 26.29 -14.37
C GLY A 153 8.43 24.85 -13.89
N CYS A 154 7.60 23.91 -14.34
CA CYS A 154 7.75 22.50 -13.98
C CYS A 154 8.33 21.70 -15.15
N HIS A 155 9.62 21.35 -15.05
CA HIS A 155 10.27 20.42 -15.97
C HIS A 155 9.93 18.96 -15.63
N GLY A 156 8.68 18.57 -15.85
CA GLY A 156 8.29 17.18 -15.93
C GLY A 156 7.95 16.85 -17.39
N GLN A 157 8.64 15.90 -17.99
CA GLN A 157 8.24 15.40 -19.31
C GLN A 157 6.88 14.73 -19.17
N LYS A 158 5.81 15.40 -19.65
CA LYS A 158 4.48 14.80 -19.75
C LYS A 158 4.54 13.71 -20.83
N GLN A 159 4.70 12.46 -20.41
CA GLN A 159 4.42 11.34 -21.30
C GLN A 159 2.91 11.35 -21.60
N LYS A 160 2.58 11.62 -22.86
CA LYS A 160 1.21 11.47 -23.35
C LYS A 160 0.90 9.99 -23.39
N HIS A 161 0.26 9.46 -22.36
CA HIS A 161 -0.29 8.11 -22.40
C HIS A 161 -1.40 8.06 -23.48
N LYS A 162 -1.09 7.49 -24.63
CA LYS A 162 -2.09 7.22 -25.64
C LYS A 162 -2.93 6.03 -25.18
N ASN A 163 -4.25 6.20 -25.17
CA ASN A 163 -5.14 5.07 -24.96
C ASN A 163 -4.98 4.09 -26.14
N ILE A 164 -4.30 2.98 -25.86
CA ILE A 164 -4.08 1.92 -26.86
C ILE A 164 -5.34 1.06 -26.90
N PRO A 165 -6.01 0.94 -28.05
CA PRO A 165 -7.15 0.05 -28.21
C PRO A 165 -6.81 -1.38 -27.75
N TYR A 166 -7.76 -2.09 -27.14
CA TYR A 166 -7.54 -3.42 -26.58
C TYR A 166 -6.83 -4.37 -27.57
N GLN A 167 -7.27 -4.37 -28.83
CA GLN A 167 -6.70 -5.20 -29.91
C GLN A 167 -5.23 -4.88 -30.26
N LYS A 168 -4.72 -3.75 -29.79
CA LYS A 168 -3.32 -3.32 -29.99
C LYS A 168 -2.49 -3.38 -28.72
N ARG A 169 -3.06 -3.86 -27.60
CA ARG A 169 -2.31 -4.03 -26.36
C ARG A 169 -1.33 -5.20 -26.51
N LYS A 170 -0.13 -5.01 -26.00
CA LYS A 170 0.94 -6.02 -26.09
C LYS A 170 0.62 -7.25 -25.24
N TYR A 171 -0.07 -7.07 -24.12
CA TYR A 171 -0.35 -8.09 -23.13
C TYR A 171 -1.85 -8.16 -22.84
N ASP A 172 -2.39 -9.39 -22.79
CA ASP A 172 -3.80 -9.63 -22.48
C ASP A 172 -4.08 -9.61 -20.99
N ILE A 173 -3.25 -10.31 -20.22
CA ILE A 173 -3.33 -10.37 -18.76
C ILE A 173 -2.00 -9.92 -18.19
N VAL A 174 -2.06 -9.00 -17.23
CA VAL A 174 -0.90 -8.44 -16.56
C VAL A 174 -1.07 -8.57 -15.05
N PHE A 175 -0.02 -9.02 -14.38
CA PHE A 175 0.10 -8.96 -12.93
C PHE A 175 1.29 -8.07 -12.56
N THR A 176 1.09 -7.08 -11.68
CA THR A 176 2.14 -6.17 -11.22
C THR A 176 2.38 -6.35 -9.73
N GLY A 177 3.62 -6.54 -9.33
CA GLY A 177 4.02 -6.67 -7.92
C GLY A 177 5.22 -7.59 -7.75
N ASN A 178 5.92 -7.41 -6.62
CA ASN A 178 7.07 -8.25 -6.26
C ASN A 178 6.62 -9.56 -5.63
N TYR A 179 7.44 -10.59 -5.77
CA TYR A 179 7.26 -11.87 -5.10
C TYR A 179 8.32 -12.07 -4.00
N THR A 180 7.89 -12.58 -2.87
CA THR A 180 8.80 -13.02 -1.79
C THR A 180 8.52 -14.50 -1.52
N PRO A 181 9.49 -15.40 -1.67
CA PRO A 181 9.30 -16.80 -1.33
C PRO A 181 8.81 -16.95 0.10
N VAL A 182 7.73 -17.70 0.31
CA VAL A 182 7.09 -17.86 1.63
C VAL A 182 8.01 -18.52 2.64
N GLU A 183 8.95 -19.34 2.19
CA GLU A 183 9.95 -20.01 3.03
C GLU A 183 10.85 -18.99 3.75
N HIS A 184 11.09 -17.84 3.15
CA HIS A 184 11.84 -16.75 3.80
C HIS A 184 11.04 -16.12 4.94
N LEU A 185 9.72 -16.04 4.77
CA LEU A 185 8.81 -15.44 5.76
C LEU A 185 8.53 -16.43 6.90
N TYR A 186 8.43 -17.72 6.62
CA TYR A 186 8.22 -18.75 7.64
C TYR A 186 9.37 -18.86 8.63
N ARG A 187 10.59 -18.44 8.27
CA ARG A 187 11.73 -18.40 9.21
C ARG A 187 11.47 -17.60 10.47
N GLU A 188 10.64 -16.56 10.38
CA GLU A 188 10.27 -15.77 11.57
C GLU A 188 9.36 -16.58 12.51
N ILE A 189 8.50 -17.43 11.95
CA ILE A 189 7.66 -18.36 12.72
C ILE A 189 8.54 -19.48 13.31
N ASP A 190 9.47 -20.01 12.54
CA ASP A 190 10.34 -21.12 12.96
C ASP A 190 11.28 -20.73 14.12
N ARG A 191 11.59 -19.44 14.28
CA ARG A 191 12.37 -18.91 15.41
C ARG A 191 11.58 -18.83 16.72
N GLN A 192 10.25 -18.95 16.66
CA GLN A 192 9.41 -18.92 17.85
C GLN A 192 9.47 -20.24 18.64
N GLY A 193 9.05 -20.21 19.91
CA GLY A 193 8.90 -21.42 20.70
C GLY A 193 7.91 -22.41 20.08
N ALA A 194 8.04 -23.70 20.41
CA ALA A 194 7.27 -24.77 19.76
C ALA A 194 5.74 -24.55 19.77
N GLU A 195 5.21 -24.04 20.90
CA GLU A 195 3.77 -23.76 21.06
C GLU A 195 3.33 -22.64 20.10
N TYR A 196 4.05 -21.51 20.08
CA TYR A 196 3.74 -20.39 19.19
C TYR A 196 3.88 -20.78 17.72
N ARG A 197 4.88 -21.58 17.38
CA ARG A 197 5.08 -22.09 16.03
C ARG A 197 3.87 -22.92 15.58
N THR A 198 3.40 -23.85 16.39
CA THR A 198 2.20 -24.66 16.09
C THR A 198 0.99 -23.76 15.87
N PHE A 199 0.74 -22.82 16.76
CA PHE A 199 -0.38 -21.88 16.68
C PHE A 199 -0.34 -21.07 15.36
N TYR A 200 0.82 -20.52 14.98
CA TYR A 200 0.91 -19.73 13.75
C TYR A 200 0.76 -20.58 12.48
N TYR A 201 1.28 -21.80 12.47
CA TYR A 201 1.06 -22.69 11.32
C TYR A 201 -0.39 -23.12 11.19
N GLU A 202 -1.12 -23.38 12.29
CA GLU A 202 -2.56 -23.63 12.23
C GLU A 202 -3.31 -22.46 11.59
N ILE A 203 -3.01 -21.22 11.95
CA ILE A 203 -3.59 -20.04 11.32
C ILE A 203 -3.30 -20.00 9.82
N LEU A 204 -2.05 -20.22 9.42
CA LEU A 204 -1.68 -20.20 8.00
C LEU A 204 -2.44 -21.26 7.20
N GLU A 205 -2.56 -22.49 7.73
CA GLU A 205 -3.28 -23.56 7.04
C GLU A 205 -4.79 -23.27 6.94
N ASP A 206 -5.38 -22.72 8.00
CA ASP A 206 -6.80 -22.32 7.96
C ASP A 206 -7.03 -21.17 6.97
N MET A 207 -6.12 -20.21 6.88
CA MET A 207 -6.21 -19.12 5.90
C MET A 207 -6.07 -19.63 4.46
N LYS A 208 -5.20 -20.60 4.21
CA LYS A 208 -5.08 -21.25 2.90
C LYS A 208 -6.37 -21.97 2.51
N ALA A 209 -7.00 -22.64 3.47
CA ALA A 209 -8.25 -23.36 3.26
C ALA A 209 -9.47 -22.42 3.10
N HIS A 210 -9.41 -21.21 3.67
CA HIS A 210 -10.52 -20.27 3.72
C HIS A 210 -10.13 -18.87 3.21
N PRO A 211 -9.73 -18.72 1.93
CA PRO A 211 -9.17 -17.48 1.40
C PRO A 211 -10.14 -16.29 1.36
N ALA A 212 -11.44 -16.54 1.56
CA ALA A 212 -12.47 -15.51 1.62
C ALA A 212 -12.65 -14.90 3.03
N VAL A 213 -12.03 -15.47 4.06
CA VAL A 213 -12.10 -14.95 5.42
C VAL A 213 -11.01 -13.88 5.59
N SER A 214 -11.39 -12.70 6.09
CA SER A 214 -10.42 -11.62 6.33
C SER A 214 -9.43 -11.99 7.43
N ILE A 215 -8.22 -11.43 7.34
CA ILE A 215 -7.12 -11.72 8.27
C ILE A 215 -7.51 -11.45 9.72
N ASP A 216 -8.15 -10.34 10.00
CA ASP A 216 -8.55 -9.95 11.35
C ASP A 216 -9.55 -10.92 11.98
N ARG A 217 -10.52 -11.41 11.19
CA ARG A 217 -11.48 -12.42 11.65
C ARG A 217 -10.84 -13.78 11.90
N MET A 218 -9.91 -14.18 11.03
CA MET A 218 -9.18 -15.44 11.22
C MET A 218 -8.32 -15.38 12.48
N LEU A 219 -7.55 -14.30 12.65
CA LEU A 219 -6.74 -14.09 13.85
C LEU A 219 -7.59 -14.04 15.12
N GLU A 220 -8.72 -13.30 15.11
CA GLU A 220 -9.65 -13.28 16.23
C GLU A 220 -10.16 -14.67 16.60
N ALA A 221 -10.56 -15.48 15.60
CA ALA A 221 -11.08 -16.82 15.83
C ALA A 221 -10.04 -17.71 16.55
N HIS A 222 -8.78 -17.70 16.09
CA HIS A 222 -7.70 -18.46 16.71
C HIS A 222 -7.34 -17.94 18.10
N ILE A 223 -7.23 -16.62 18.29
CA ILE A 223 -6.95 -16.03 19.60
C ILE A 223 -8.03 -16.44 20.62
N ARG A 224 -9.31 -16.35 20.23
CA ARG A 224 -10.43 -16.73 21.11
C ARG A 224 -10.49 -18.23 21.37
N LYS A 225 -10.08 -19.06 20.43
CA LYS A 225 -9.97 -20.52 20.62
C LYS A 225 -8.96 -20.85 21.72
N GLU A 226 -7.82 -20.14 21.75
CA GLU A 226 -6.74 -20.37 22.72
C GLU A 226 -6.99 -19.71 24.09
N LEU A 227 -7.45 -18.46 24.08
CA LEU A 227 -7.51 -17.62 25.29
C LEU A 227 -8.94 -17.43 25.83
N GLY A 228 -9.98 -17.88 25.11
CA GLY A 228 -11.36 -17.64 25.46
C GLY A 228 -11.82 -16.20 25.20
N ALA A 229 -12.59 -15.64 26.13
CA ALA A 229 -13.08 -14.27 26.01
C ALA A 229 -11.94 -13.26 26.28
N VAL A 230 -11.58 -12.49 25.24
CA VAL A 230 -10.55 -11.46 25.31
C VAL A 230 -11.20 -10.10 25.06
N PRO A 231 -10.92 -9.07 25.90
CA PRO A 231 -11.39 -7.70 25.67
C PRO A 231 -10.87 -7.15 24.32
N ASP A 232 -11.65 -6.29 23.69
CA ASP A 232 -11.30 -5.75 22.37
C ASP A 232 -9.97 -4.98 22.34
N GLU A 233 -9.57 -4.38 23.46
CA GLU A 233 -8.27 -3.69 23.57
C GLU A 233 -7.10 -4.66 23.50
N GLU A 234 -7.17 -5.75 24.24
CA GLU A 234 -6.15 -6.80 24.23
C GLU A 234 -6.16 -7.57 22.90
N LEU A 235 -7.35 -7.84 22.38
CA LEU A 235 -7.53 -8.53 21.10
C LEU A 235 -6.89 -7.75 19.95
N ARG A 236 -7.16 -6.45 19.83
CA ARG A 236 -6.56 -5.62 18.76
C ARG A 236 -5.03 -5.55 18.87
N ALA A 237 -4.49 -5.53 20.10
CA ALA A 237 -3.05 -5.54 20.31
C ALA A 237 -2.43 -6.89 19.90
N ALA A 238 -3.09 -7.99 20.24
CA ALA A 238 -2.67 -9.33 19.81
C ALA A 238 -2.73 -9.49 18.28
N ILE A 239 -3.81 -9.06 17.65
CA ILE A 239 -3.95 -9.05 16.17
C ILE A 239 -2.82 -8.23 15.53
N ALA A 240 -2.54 -7.04 16.04
CA ALA A 240 -1.47 -6.17 15.52
C ALA A 240 -0.07 -6.79 15.68
N GLY A 241 0.14 -7.63 16.70
CA GLY A 241 1.38 -8.40 16.86
C GLY A 241 1.59 -9.49 15.81
N MET A 242 0.55 -9.82 15.02
CA MET A 242 0.58 -10.90 14.03
C MET A 242 0.59 -10.41 12.56
N VAL A 243 1.02 -9.17 12.31
CA VAL A 243 1.16 -8.59 10.96
C VAL A 243 1.94 -9.51 10.01
N PHE A 244 2.95 -10.23 10.51
CA PHE A 244 3.76 -11.15 9.71
C PHE A 244 2.93 -12.28 9.09
N ILE A 245 1.83 -12.71 9.70
CA ILE A 245 0.90 -13.71 9.12
C ILE A 245 0.27 -13.15 7.83
N ASP A 246 -0.20 -11.90 7.86
CA ASP A 246 -0.74 -11.26 6.65
C ASP A 246 0.30 -11.18 5.53
N ILE A 247 1.53 -10.79 5.87
CA ILE A 247 2.63 -10.74 4.90
C ILE A 247 2.90 -12.13 4.28
N CYS A 248 2.91 -13.19 5.11
CA CYS A 248 3.05 -14.56 4.64
C CYS A 248 1.93 -14.94 3.66
N MET A 249 0.67 -14.68 4.04
CA MET A 249 -0.48 -15.05 3.24
C MET A 249 -0.61 -14.25 1.95
N ARG A 250 -0.32 -12.96 1.98
CA ARG A 250 -0.27 -12.13 0.77
C ARG A 250 0.77 -12.66 -0.24
N SER A 251 1.93 -13.08 0.24
CA SER A 251 2.95 -13.66 -0.62
C SER A 251 2.55 -15.04 -1.13
N TYR A 252 2.00 -15.89 -0.27
CA TYR A 252 1.48 -17.20 -0.64
C TYR A 252 0.44 -17.12 -1.75
N PHE A 253 -0.64 -16.36 -1.55
CA PHE A 253 -1.70 -16.22 -2.55
C PHE A 253 -1.21 -15.59 -3.84
N ARG A 254 -0.28 -14.66 -3.77
CA ARG A 254 0.34 -14.07 -4.95
C ARG A 254 1.06 -15.11 -5.81
N GLY A 255 1.82 -16.00 -5.18
CA GLY A 255 2.45 -17.13 -5.85
C GLY A 255 1.44 -18.14 -6.40
N GLU A 256 0.47 -18.55 -5.60
CA GLU A 256 -0.52 -19.55 -5.97
C GLU A 256 -1.43 -19.10 -7.14
N ILE A 257 -1.80 -17.83 -7.20
CA ILE A 257 -2.55 -17.29 -8.36
C ILE A 257 -1.73 -17.45 -9.65
N ILE A 258 -0.46 -17.12 -9.62
CA ILE A 258 0.40 -17.23 -10.81
C ILE A 258 0.62 -18.71 -11.19
N LYS A 259 0.84 -19.58 -10.21
CA LYS A 259 0.93 -21.04 -10.46
C LYS A 259 -0.35 -21.57 -11.07
N CYS A 260 -1.50 -21.23 -10.49
CA CYS A 260 -2.80 -21.67 -10.99
C CYS A 260 -3.04 -21.23 -12.45
N LEU A 261 -2.73 -19.97 -12.78
CA LEU A 261 -2.83 -19.49 -14.16
C LEU A 261 -1.90 -20.29 -15.10
N ALA A 262 -0.66 -20.52 -14.69
CA ALA A 262 0.31 -21.29 -15.45
C ALA A 262 -0.14 -22.76 -15.67
N GLU A 263 -0.64 -23.42 -14.64
CA GLU A 263 -1.14 -24.81 -14.70
C GLU A 263 -2.33 -24.93 -15.67
N HIS A 264 -3.19 -23.90 -15.72
CA HIS A 264 -4.32 -23.86 -16.63
C HIS A 264 -3.95 -23.30 -18.04
N LYS A 265 -2.66 -23.08 -18.31
CA LYS A 265 -2.13 -22.56 -19.57
C LYS A 265 -2.74 -21.19 -19.96
N ILE A 266 -3.03 -20.38 -18.97
CA ILE A 266 -3.51 -19.00 -19.14
C ILE A 266 -2.29 -18.08 -19.18
N PRO A 267 -2.00 -17.41 -20.31
CA PRO A 267 -0.85 -16.53 -20.42
C PRO A 267 -1.02 -15.30 -19.51
N VAL A 268 -0.04 -15.05 -18.67
CA VAL A 268 0.01 -13.86 -17.83
C VAL A 268 1.40 -13.24 -17.88
N HIS A 269 1.47 -11.93 -18.02
CA HIS A 269 2.70 -11.16 -17.96
C HIS A 269 2.88 -10.60 -16.55
N VAL A 270 3.97 -10.96 -15.89
CA VAL A 270 4.25 -10.57 -14.52
C VAL A 270 5.37 -9.52 -14.50
N PHE A 271 5.09 -8.39 -13.86
CA PHE A 271 6.03 -7.29 -13.69
C PHE A 271 6.36 -7.13 -12.21
N GLY A 272 7.65 -7.16 -11.88
CA GLY A 272 8.17 -7.02 -10.53
C GLY A 272 9.38 -7.92 -10.26
N ALA A 273 9.95 -7.81 -9.06
CA ALA A 273 11.16 -8.52 -8.68
C ALA A 273 10.87 -9.92 -8.12
N ASN A 274 11.88 -10.79 -8.22
CA ASN A 274 11.98 -12.13 -7.59
C ASN A 274 11.01 -13.21 -8.10
N TRP A 275 10.31 -12.98 -9.19
CA TRP A 275 9.42 -14.00 -9.76
C TRP A 275 10.16 -15.24 -10.25
N GLU A 276 11.44 -15.11 -10.57
CA GLU A 276 12.35 -16.22 -10.88
C GLU A 276 12.52 -17.21 -9.72
N LYS A 277 12.09 -16.84 -8.51
CA LYS A 277 12.14 -17.68 -7.31
C LYS A 277 10.85 -18.46 -7.06
N LEU A 278 9.80 -18.19 -7.85
CA LEU A 278 8.56 -18.95 -7.76
C LEU A 278 8.79 -20.35 -8.34
N ASP A 279 8.59 -21.36 -7.51
CA ASP A 279 8.69 -22.76 -7.96
C ASP A 279 7.45 -23.11 -8.80
N CYS A 280 7.69 -23.23 -10.11
CA CYS A 280 6.74 -23.72 -11.10
C CYS A 280 7.37 -24.94 -11.78
N SER A 281 7.60 -26.02 -11.04
CA SER A 281 8.36 -27.20 -11.44
C SER A 281 7.85 -27.94 -12.69
N SER A 282 6.66 -27.61 -13.18
CA SER A 282 6.10 -28.13 -14.42
C SER A 282 6.45 -27.32 -15.68
N HIS A 283 7.33 -26.30 -15.60
CA HIS A 283 7.51 -25.29 -16.65
C HIS A 283 8.98 -25.06 -17.02
N GLU A 284 9.26 -25.16 -18.33
CA GLU A 284 10.62 -25.33 -18.86
C GLU A 284 11.51 -24.06 -18.97
N TYR A 285 11.06 -22.82 -18.66
CA TYR A 285 11.92 -21.65 -18.93
C TYR A 285 11.95 -20.60 -17.85
N ILE A 286 13.14 -20.37 -17.31
CA ILE A 286 13.51 -19.17 -16.56
C ILE A 286 14.61 -18.45 -17.36
N ILE A 287 14.31 -17.26 -17.91
CA ILE A 287 15.32 -16.42 -18.57
C ILE A 287 15.87 -15.43 -17.54
N LYS A 288 17.17 -15.50 -17.26
CA LYS A 288 17.87 -14.56 -16.38
C LYS A 288 18.28 -13.31 -17.16
N ASN A 289 18.41 -12.17 -16.44
CA ASN A 289 18.99 -10.89 -16.88
C ASN A 289 18.05 -9.92 -17.60
N GLY A 290 17.03 -9.43 -16.92
CA GLY A 290 16.25 -8.27 -17.37
C GLY A 290 15.43 -8.49 -18.64
N ARG A 291 15.25 -9.75 -19.03
CA ARG A 291 14.45 -10.15 -20.20
C ARG A 291 13.24 -10.95 -19.76
N GLU A 292 12.28 -11.08 -20.64
CA GLU A 292 11.06 -11.86 -20.39
C GLU A 292 11.41 -13.26 -19.87
N VAL A 293 10.80 -13.62 -18.75
CA VAL A 293 10.91 -14.96 -18.16
C VAL A 293 9.63 -15.69 -18.49
N ASN A 294 9.75 -16.80 -19.18
CA ASN A 294 8.62 -17.67 -19.48
C ASN A 294 8.57 -18.77 -18.42
N LEU A 295 7.54 -18.79 -17.60
CA LEU A 295 7.28 -19.81 -16.58
C LEU A 295 6.27 -20.85 -17.09
N GLY A 296 6.32 -21.20 -18.37
CA GLY A 296 5.40 -22.16 -18.93
C GLY A 296 5.83 -22.63 -20.32
N THR A 297 5.07 -23.55 -20.89
CA THR A 297 5.17 -23.92 -22.31
C THR A 297 4.94 -22.68 -23.18
N ASN A 298 5.21 -22.72 -24.50
CA ASN A 298 5.18 -21.60 -25.45
C ASN A 298 3.96 -20.65 -25.37
N GLU A 299 2.99 -20.89 -24.51
CA GLU A 299 1.78 -20.13 -24.27
C GLU A 299 1.64 -19.71 -22.79
N GLY A 300 2.71 -19.81 -21.99
CA GLY A 300 2.64 -19.72 -20.54
C GLY A 300 2.78 -18.31 -19.95
N VAL A 301 3.21 -18.29 -18.70
CA VAL A 301 3.43 -17.07 -17.90
C VAL A 301 4.71 -16.40 -18.36
N TYR A 302 4.65 -15.10 -18.64
CA TYR A 302 5.80 -14.28 -18.98
C TYR A 302 6.14 -13.37 -17.80
N ILE A 303 7.37 -13.41 -17.36
CA ILE A 303 7.89 -12.52 -16.33
C ILE A 303 8.83 -11.53 -16.98
N ALA A 304 8.48 -10.27 -16.94
CA ALA A 304 9.34 -9.18 -17.37
C ALA A 304 9.97 -8.48 -16.14
N LYS A 305 11.25 -8.23 -16.22
CA LYS A 305 11.93 -7.38 -15.23
C LYS A 305 11.64 -5.93 -15.57
N VAL A 306 11.19 -5.16 -14.58
CA VAL A 306 11.09 -3.71 -14.70
C VAL A 306 12.52 -3.16 -14.60
N ASP A 307 12.93 -2.35 -15.56
CA ASP A 307 14.20 -1.64 -15.49
C ASP A 307 14.21 -0.66 -14.31
N GLU A 308 15.39 -0.30 -13.83
CA GLU A 308 15.60 0.62 -12.71
C GLU A 308 14.92 1.99 -12.91
N ASP A 309 14.56 2.33 -14.15
CA ASP A 309 13.84 3.55 -14.52
C ASP A 309 12.30 3.42 -14.55
N GLY A 310 11.76 2.35 -14.02
CA GLY A 310 10.37 2.23 -13.53
C GLY A 310 9.24 2.32 -14.54
N TYR A 311 9.45 2.52 -15.81
CA TYR A 311 8.41 2.49 -16.84
C TYR A 311 9.04 2.38 -18.22
N GLN A 312 9.16 1.21 -18.78
CA GLN A 312 9.38 1.16 -20.21
C GLN A 312 8.69 -0.01 -20.90
N GLN A 313 7.97 0.47 -21.84
CA GLN A 313 7.59 0.11 -23.18
C GLN A 313 6.28 -0.61 -23.31
#